data_6fca2dfc737a11af948aac278994ffa0
#
_entry.id   6fca2dfc737a11af948aac278994ffa0
#
_cell.length_a   1.000
_cell.length_b   1.000
_cell.length_c   1.000
_cell.angle_alpha   90.00
_cell.angle_beta   90.00
_cell.angle_gamma   90.00
#
_symmetry.space_group_name_H-M   'P 1'
#
loop_
_entity.id
_entity.type
_entity.pdbx_description
1 polymer ?
#
loop_
_entity_poly.entity_id
_entity_poly.type
_entity_poly.pdbx_seq_one_letter_code
_entity_poly.pdbx_strand_id
1 'polypeptide(L)'
;MNSDKLVIGGHEFDSRFILGSGKYSLKLIEAAVKDAGAQIVTLAVRRANTKEHENILDYIPKNVTLLPNTSGARNAEEAVRIARLSRELGCGDFVKIEIMRDTKYLLPDNAETIKATETRSEEHTSELQSR
;
A
#
# COMPACT_ATOMS: atom_id res chain seq x y z
N MET A 1 -19.72 15.60 19.49
CA MET A 1 -18.93 14.40 19.72
C MET A 1 -17.55 14.56 19.14
N ASN A 2 -16.57 14.28 19.96
CA ASN A 2 -15.19 14.36 19.48
C ASN A 2 -14.90 13.23 18.52
N SER A 3 -14.55 13.59 17.33
CA SER A 3 -14.03 12.61 16.38
C SER A 3 -12.55 12.41 16.67
N ASP A 4 -12.22 11.26 17.24
CA ASP A 4 -10.83 10.86 17.41
C ASP A 4 -10.34 10.29 16.07
N LYS A 5 -10.02 11.17 15.16
CA LYS A 5 -9.59 10.77 13.81
C LYS A 5 -8.15 10.33 13.78
N LEU A 6 -7.88 9.31 12.97
CA LEU A 6 -6.52 8.92 12.66
C LEU A 6 -6.01 9.81 11.53
N VAL A 7 -4.88 10.47 11.74
CA VAL A 7 -4.28 11.34 10.74
C VAL A 7 -2.93 10.76 10.33
N ILE A 8 -2.78 10.44 9.05
CA ILE A 8 -1.53 9.92 8.48
C ILE A 8 -1.24 10.68 7.19
N GLY A 9 -0.06 11.29 7.11
CA GLY A 9 0.36 12.02 5.92
C GLY A 9 -0.60 13.12 5.48
N GLY A 10 -1.26 13.78 6.43
CA GLY A 10 -2.24 14.82 6.16
C GLY A 10 -3.63 14.30 5.79
N HIS A 11 -3.82 12.99 5.70
CA HIS A 11 -5.12 12.38 5.44
C HIS A 11 -5.81 11.98 6.74
N GLU A 12 -7.09 12.28 6.85
CA GLU A 12 -7.89 11.96 8.02
C GLU A 12 -8.76 10.73 7.78
N PHE A 13 -8.79 9.84 8.78
CA PHE A 13 -9.60 8.62 8.72
C PHE A 13 -10.46 8.51 9.98
N ASP A 14 -11.71 8.11 9.78
CA ASP A 14 -12.64 7.84 10.89
C ASP A 14 -12.41 6.44 11.46
N SER A 15 -11.93 5.52 10.65
CA SER A 15 -11.70 4.13 11.03
C SER A 15 -10.20 3.83 11.13
N ARG A 16 -9.83 3.03 12.11
CA ARG A 16 -8.46 2.53 12.25
C ARG A 16 -8.31 1.14 11.65
N PHE A 17 -9.34 0.66 10.96
CA PHE A 17 -9.33 -0.66 10.34
C PHE A 17 -8.59 -0.59 9.00
N ILE A 18 -7.47 -1.29 8.92
CA ILE A 18 -6.70 -1.48 7.69
C ILE A 18 -6.93 -2.90 7.22
N LEU A 19 -7.56 -3.06 6.06
CA LEU A 19 -7.87 -4.37 5.52
C LEU A 19 -6.72 -4.92 4.70
N GLY A 20 -6.28 -6.12 5.04
CA GLY A 20 -5.35 -6.87 4.19
C GLY A 20 -6.12 -7.62 3.12
N SER A 21 -5.72 -7.47 1.86
CA SER A 21 -6.45 -8.06 0.72
C SER A 21 -5.81 -9.33 0.16
N GLY A 22 -4.70 -9.79 0.75
CA GLY A 22 -3.83 -10.79 0.11
C GLY A 22 -4.46 -12.14 -0.20
N LYS A 23 -5.39 -12.62 0.63
CA LYS A 23 -5.94 -13.97 0.49
C LYS A 23 -7.45 -14.01 0.31
N TYR A 24 -8.10 -12.87 0.22
CA TYR A 24 -9.55 -12.79 0.19
C TYR A 24 -10.10 -12.64 -1.21
N SER A 25 -11.36 -13.10 -1.39
CA SER A 25 -12.07 -12.88 -2.64
C SER A 25 -12.36 -11.39 -2.82
N LEU A 26 -12.53 -10.97 -4.07
CA LEU A 26 -12.84 -9.59 -4.39
C LEU A 26 -14.16 -9.14 -3.77
N LYS A 27 -15.14 -10.03 -3.71
CA LYS A 27 -16.43 -9.75 -3.06
C LYS A 27 -16.28 -9.52 -1.57
N LEU A 28 -15.38 -10.26 -0.91
CA LEU A 28 -15.15 -10.10 0.52
C LEU A 28 -14.51 -8.77 0.82
N ILE A 29 -13.59 -8.31 -0.04
CA ILE A 29 -12.95 -7.01 0.08
C ILE A 29 -14.01 -5.91 0.00
N GLU A 30 -14.90 -5.99 -0.98
CA GLU A 30 -15.99 -5.04 -1.14
C GLU A 30 -16.90 -5.00 0.08
N ALA A 31 -17.27 -6.18 0.60
CA ALA A 31 -18.09 -6.27 1.80
C ALA A 31 -17.42 -5.69 3.04
N ALA A 32 -16.12 -5.93 3.21
CA ALA A 32 -15.37 -5.39 4.35
C ALA A 32 -15.32 -3.85 4.32
N VAL A 33 -15.23 -3.27 3.14
CA VAL A 33 -15.27 -1.82 3.00
C VAL A 33 -16.66 -1.27 3.34
N LYS A 34 -17.70 -1.87 2.78
CA LYS A 34 -19.07 -1.39 2.96
C LYS A 34 -19.64 -1.68 4.33
N ASP A 35 -19.43 -2.89 4.83
CA ASP A 35 -20.08 -3.37 6.04
C ASP A 35 -19.24 -3.16 7.30
N ALA A 36 -17.94 -3.31 7.20
CA ALA A 36 -17.04 -3.16 8.35
C ALA A 36 -16.35 -1.79 8.40
N GLY A 37 -16.56 -0.95 7.40
CA GLY A 37 -16.07 0.44 7.41
C GLY A 37 -14.57 0.58 7.20
N ALA A 38 -13.91 -0.37 6.53
CA ALA A 38 -12.49 -0.25 6.21
C ALA A 38 -12.27 0.96 5.29
N GLN A 39 -11.36 1.84 5.65
CA GLN A 39 -11.03 3.04 4.87
C GLN A 39 -9.67 2.95 4.21
N ILE A 40 -8.84 2.01 4.65
CA ILE A 40 -7.51 1.76 4.09
C ILE A 40 -7.45 0.28 3.71
N VAL A 41 -7.04 0.00 2.48
CA VAL A 41 -6.90 -1.38 1.99
C VAL A 41 -5.47 -1.58 1.48
N THR A 42 -4.78 -2.59 2.03
CA THR A 42 -3.45 -2.96 1.56
C THR A 42 -3.58 -3.91 0.36
N LEU A 43 -2.65 -3.81 -0.56
CA LEU A 43 -2.59 -4.72 -1.71
C LEU A 43 -1.15 -4.86 -2.20
N ALA A 44 -0.84 -6.02 -2.75
CA ALA A 44 0.44 -6.20 -3.43
C ALA A 44 0.36 -5.56 -4.82
N VAL A 45 1.37 -4.75 -5.17
CA VAL A 45 1.39 -4.04 -6.46
C VAL A 45 1.23 -5.00 -7.64
N ARG A 46 1.84 -6.17 -7.57
CA ARG A 46 1.72 -7.18 -8.63
C ARG A 46 0.28 -7.60 -8.92
N ARG A 47 -0.64 -7.50 -7.93
CA ARG A 47 -2.05 -7.83 -8.12
C ARG A 47 -2.82 -6.72 -8.83
N ALA A 48 -2.32 -5.50 -8.76
CA ALA A 48 -2.94 -4.36 -9.42
C ALA A 48 -2.54 -4.24 -10.90
N ASN A 49 -1.55 -5.02 -11.33
CA ASN A 49 -0.99 -4.95 -12.68
C ASN A 49 -1.18 -6.27 -13.44
N THR A 50 -2.37 -6.87 -13.35
CA THR A 50 -2.67 -8.09 -14.08
C THR A 50 -3.58 -7.78 -15.27
N LYS A 51 -3.21 -8.29 -16.44
CA LYS A 51 -4.00 -8.14 -17.66
C LYS A 51 -4.93 -9.33 -17.90
N GLU A 52 -4.65 -10.44 -17.26
CA GLU A 52 -5.36 -11.71 -17.52
C GLU A 52 -6.54 -11.96 -16.59
N HIS A 53 -6.63 -11.27 -15.48
CA HIS A 53 -7.65 -11.45 -14.48
C HIS A 53 -8.28 -10.10 -14.11
N GLU A 54 -9.44 -10.16 -13.47
CA GLU A 54 -10.10 -8.99 -12.95
C GLU A 54 -9.12 -8.22 -12.04
N ASN A 55 -8.97 -6.94 -12.32
CA ASN A 55 -8.08 -6.10 -11.54
C ASN A 55 -8.72 -5.82 -10.19
N ILE A 56 -7.98 -6.08 -9.11
CA ILE A 56 -8.46 -5.82 -7.75
C ILE A 56 -8.93 -4.37 -7.57
N LEU A 57 -8.33 -3.43 -8.28
CA LEU A 57 -8.70 -2.01 -8.19
C LEU A 57 -10.14 -1.74 -8.64
N ASP A 58 -10.69 -2.59 -9.49
CA ASP A 58 -12.07 -2.45 -9.96
C ASP A 58 -13.10 -2.76 -8.87
N TYR A 59 -12.70 -3.50 -7.85
CA TYR A 59 -13.56 -3.93 -6.75
C TYR A 59 -13.41 -3.08 -5.50
N ILE A 60 -12.45 -2.17 -5.48
CA ILE A 60 -12.23 -1.28 -4.35
C ILE A 60 -12.92 0.05 -4.63
N PRO A 61 -13.86 0.49 -3.78
CA PRO A 61 -14.52 1.78 -3.96
C PRO A 61 -13.50 2.93 -4.02
N LYS A 62 -13.78 3.93 -4.82
CA LYS A 62 -12.84 5.04 -5.06
C LYS A 62 -12.59 5.91 -3.83
N ASN A 63 -13.47 5.88 -2.86
CA ASN A 63 -13.30 6.65 -1.62
C ASN A 63 -12.40 5.97 -0.59
N VAL A 64 -11.88 4.78 -0.93
CA VAL A 64 -10.96 4.04 -0.06
C VAL A 64 -9.53 4.43 -0.39
N THR A 65 -8.71 4.60 0.64
CA THR A 65 -7.29 4.87 0.48
C THR A 65 -6.55 3.55 0.28
N LEU A 66 -5.76 3.49 -0.78
CA LEU A 66 -4.95 2.31 -1.07
C LEU A 66 -3.61 2.42 -0.33
N LEU A 67 -3.18 1.30 0.22
CA LEU A 67 -1.88 1.16 0.85
C LEU A 67 -1.14 0.02 0.16
N PRO A 68 -0.60 0.28 -1.05
CA PRO A 68 0.14 -0.75 -1.76
C PRO A 68 1.38 -1.16 -1.00
N ASN A 69 1.72 -2.45 -1.03
CA ASN A 69 2.94 -2.94 -0.42
C ASN A 69 3.93 -3.42 -1.46
N THR A 70 5.21 -3.46 -1.07
CA THR A 70 6.30 -3.85 -1.96
C THR A 70 6.62 -5.36 -1.83
N SER A 71 5.59 -6.17 -1.63
CA SER A 71 5.75 -7.62 -1.50
C SER A 71 6.51 -8.21 -2.68
N GLY A 72 7.47 -9.05 -2.37
CA GLY A 72 8.35 -9.66 -3.36
C GLY A 72 9.70 -8.97 -3.48
N ALA A 73 9.87 -7.78 -2.92
CA ALA A 73 11.16 -7.09 -2.93
C ALA A 73 12.17 -7.82 -2.04
N ARG A 74 13.37 -8.03 -2.56
CA ARG A 74 14.45 -8.70 -1.85
C ARG A 74 15.52 -7.74 -1.35
N ASN A 75 15.49 -6.50 -1.80
CA ASN A 75 16.40 -5.45 -1.38
C ASN A 75 15.73 -4.07 -1.53
N ALA A 76 16.43 -3.03 -1.07
CA ALA A 76 15.91 -1.67 -1.08
C ALA A 76 15.62 -1.17 -2.50
N GLU A 77 16.51 -1.46 -3.45
CA GLU A 77 16.35 -1.01 -4.83
C GLU A 77 15.07 -1.57 -5.47
N GLU A 78 14.79 -2.86 -5.27
CA GLU A 78 13.57 -3.47 -5.76
C GLU A 78 12.34 -2.85 -5.12
N ALA A 79 12.38 -2.62 -3.79
CA ALA A 79 11.26 -2.02 -3.08
C ALA A 79 10.94 -0.62 -3.58
N VAL A 80 11.97 0.20 -3.80
CA VAL A 80 11.78 1.56 -4.33
C VAL A 80 11.17 1.51 -5.73
N ARG A 81 11.62 0.59 -6.57
CA ARG A 81 11.07 0.41 -7.91
C ARG A 81 9.60 0.04 -7.87
N ILE A 82 9.23 -0.90 -7.00
CA ILE A 82 7.83 -1.30 -6.84
C ILE A 82 6.99 -0.15 -6.33
N ALA A 83 7.51 0.63 -5.37
CA ALA A 83 6.81 1.78 -4.83
C ALA A 83 6.54 2.85 -5.90
N ARG A 84 7.52 3.12 -6.75
CA ARG A 84 7.35 4.04 -7.89
C ARG A 84 6.29 3.53 -8.86
N LEU A 85 6.33 2.24 -9.15
CA LEU A 85 5.35 1.62 -10.03
C LEU A 85 3.93 1.76 -9.47
N SER A 86 3.75 1.60 -8.17
CA SER A 86 2.43 1.74 -7.56
C SER A 86 1.84 3.14 -7.76
N ARG A 87 2.66 4.19 -7.70
CA ARG A 87 2.20 5.55 -7.97
C ARG A 87 1.79 5.72 -9.42
N GLU A 88 2.57 5.17 -10.34
CA GLU A 88 2.26 5.23 -11.77
C GLU A 88 0.96 4.49 -12.11
N LEU A 89 0.65 3.42 -11.37
CA LEU A 89 -0.58 2.67 -11.55
C LEU A 89 -1.80 3.35 -10.92
N GLY A 90 -1.61 4.49 -10.26
CA GLY A 90 -2.70 5.22 -9.65
C GLY A 90 -3.10 4.74 -8.26
N CYS A 91 -2.21 4.05 -7.56
CA CYS A 91 -2.48 3.56 -6.21
C CYS A 91 -2.33 4.63 -5.11
N GLY A 92 -2.08 5.87 -5.48
CA GLY A 92 -2.00 6.98 -4.54
C GLY A 92 -0.62 7.19 -3.95
N ASP A 93 -0.57 7.93 -2.85
CA ASP A 93 0.68 8.41 -2.27
C ASP A 93 1.24 7.56 -1.14
N PHE A 94 0.45 6.62 -0.62
CA PHE A 94 0.88 5.75 0.46
C PHE A 94 1.58 4.51 -0.07
N VAL A 95 2.54 4.01 0.68
CA VAL A 95 3.18 2.73 0.40
C VAL A 95 3.61 2.07 1.71
N LYS A 96 3.44 0.77 1.78
CA LYS A 96 3.94 -0.04 2.89
C LYS A 96 5.19 -0.77 2.42
N ILE A 97 6.34 -0.36 2.93
CA ILE A 97 7.61 -0.96 2.56
C ILE A 97 7.76 -2.33 3.23
N GLU A 98 8.05 -3.32 2.43
CA GLU A 98 8.21 -4.69 2.86
C GLU A 98 9.33 -5.33 2.05
N ILE A 99 10.39 -5.81 2.72
CA ILE A 99 11.53 -6.44 2.07
C ILE A 99 11.85 -7.74 2.79
N MET A 100 11.87 -8.84 2.03
CA MET A 100 12.19 -10.16 2.54
C MET A 100 13.27 -10.77 1.67
N ARG A 101 14.49 -10.84 2.21
CA ARG A 101 15.62 -11.45 1.51
C ARG A 101 15.49 -12.97 1.49
N ASP A 102 15.02 -13.54 2.59
CA ASP A 102 14.87 -14.98 2.75
C ASP A 102 13.42 -15.40 2.48
N THR A 103 13.19 -16.01 1.32
CA THR A 103 11.86 -16.45 0.92
C THR A 103 11.42 -17.72 1.63
N LYS A 104 12.37 -18.49 2.19
CA LYS A 104 12.06 -19.73 2.91
C LYS A 104 11.44 -19.47 4.27
N TYR A 105 12.02 -18.56 5.03
CA TYR A 105 11.55 -18.24 6.38
C TYR A 105 10.76 -16.94 6.47
N LEU A 106 10.63 -16.22 5.36
CA LEU A 106 9.89 -14.95 5.29
C LEU A 106 10.39 -13.92 6.31
N LEU A 107 11.70 -13.87 6.51
CA LEU A 107 12.30 -12.94 7.46
C LEU A 107 12.48 -11.57 6.84
N PRO A 108 12.02 -10.52 7.51
CA PRO A 108 12.19 -9.15 7.00
C PRO A 108 13.65 -8.71 7.10
N ASP A 109 14.09 -7.89 6.16
CA ASP A 109 15.41 -7.28 6.17
C ASP A 109 15.28 -5.84 6.68
N ASN A 110 15.64 -5.62 7.93
CA ASN A 110 15.46 -4.31 8.56
C ASN A 110 16.37 -3.23 7.96
N ALA A 111 17.61 -3.55 7.65
CA ALA A 111 18.56 -2.58 7.09
C ALA A 111 18.09 -2.10 5.71
N GLU A 112 17.66 -3.01 4.87
CA GLU A 112 17.16 -2.68 3.55
C GLU A 112 15.83 -1.94 3.62
N THR A 113 14.98 -2.27 4.59
CA THR A 113 13.72 -1.57 4.82
C THR A 113 13.95 -0.11 5.18
N ILE A 114 14.90 0.16 6.07
CA ILE A 114 15.25 1.52 6.46
C ILE A 114 15.78 2.29 5.24
N LYS A 115 16.67 1.67 4.47
CA LYS A 115 17.24 2.29 3.28
C LYS A 115 16.19 2.66 2.24
N ALA A 116 15.25 1.75 1.96
CA ALA A 116 14.17 2.01 1.03
C ALA A 116 13.26 3.13 1.53
N THR A 117 12.97 3.15 2.82
CA THR A 117 12.12 4.17 3.44
C THR A 117 12.77 5.55 3.33
N GLU A 118 14.05 5.66 3.59
CA GLU A 118 14.79 6.91 3.44
C GLU A 118 14.74 7.42 2.01
N THR A 119 15.00 6.55 1.04
CA THR A 119 14.98 6.91 -0.38
C THR A 119 13.60 7.42 -0.80
N ARG A 120 12.54 6.70 -0.43
CA ARG A 120 11.17 7.12 -0.78
C ARG A 120 10.76 8.41 -0.09
N SER A 121 11.18 8.60 1.15
CA SER A 121 10.90 9.83 1.89
C SER A 121 11.56 11.04 1.22
N GLU A 122 12.82 10.90 0.79
CA GLU A 122 13.53 11.95 0.08
C GLU A 122 12.89 12.27 -1.27
N GLU A 123 12.49 11.26 -2.04
CA GLU A 123 11.81 11.44 -3.32
C GLU A 123 10.49 12.18 -3.15
N HIS A 124 9.71 11.80 -2.14
CA HIS A 124 8.42 12.44 -1.87
C HIS A 124 8.61 13.92 -1.50
N THR A 125 9.61 14.23 -0.68
CA THR A 125 9.93 15.60 -0.31
C THR A 125 10.33 16.43 -1.53
N SER A 126 11.16 15.88 -2.41
CA SER A 126 11.56 16.55 -3.64
C SER A 126 10.38 16.83 -4.57
N GLU A 127 9.47 15.90 -4.71
CA GLU A 127 8.26 16.07 -5.51
C GLU A 127 7.37 17.19 -4.97
N LEU A 128 7.22 17.28 -3.65
CA LEU A 128 6.45 18.34 -3.02
C LEU A 128 7.11 19.72 -3.22
N GLN A 129 8.42 19.78 -3.21
CA GLN A 129 9.16 21.03 -3.42
C GLN A 129 9.11 21.51 -4.86
N SER A 130 8.98 20.62 -5.81
CA SER A 130 8.95 20.95 -7.24
C SER A 130 7.59 21.40 -7.75
N ARG A 131 6.57 21.35 -6.94
CA ARG A 131 5.22 21.79 -7.29
C ARG A 131 5.03 23.30 -7.03
#